data_8fd9fd3c2af92ec42f7fbe58ad5865ea
#
_entry.id   8fd9fd3c2af92ec42f7fbe58ad5865ea
#
_cell.length_a   1.000
_cell.length_b   1.000
_cell.length_c   1.000
_cell.angle_alpha   90.00
_cell.angle_beta   90.00
_cell.angle_gamma   90.00
#
_symmetry.space_group_name_H-M   'P 1'
#
loop_
_entity.id
_entity.type
_entity.pdbx_description
1 polymer ?
#
loop_
_entity_poly.entity_id
_entity_poly.type
_entity_poly.pdbx_seq_one_letter_code
_entity_poly.pdbx_strand_id
1 'polypeptide(L)'
;MLVLDFINVGNGDSILVREMEGERLRFSMLVDCGHDSLERDDHPPVEDPRSCRIFAGDFLRSQGVAHLDILLVTHFHRDHIGGLGRVLETVTVGELLTPYAPPADSGPLDPDGDNGLPKAARNVLRCMDLYAGPLRRYGDRIGRIKELPGDRMECLRLTDDLTMDILFGEPALYPRQKAVYDAAFRGERNGYDLIHWGKSMNVSSLRQRLYYHGREIVLGGDAYAHMWETQTATPCDILKVPHHASLSSTTRKLLRLLQPKAAVVCVAAGRPDERPHPYIVSLLKEFTEDVHFTDAVEIPGLVEPVFHTSVHIELP
;
A
#
# COMPACT_ATOMS: atom_id res chain seq x y z
N MET A 1 -23.27 -3.08 -3.88
CA MET A 1 -22.24 -2.93 -4.93
C MET A 1 -20.94 -2.59 -4.26
N LEU A 2 -19.84 -3.28 -4.60
CA LEU A 2 -18.50 -2.96 -4.13
C LEU A 2 -17.78 -2.13 -5.20
N VAL A 3 -17.18 -1.02 -4.79
CA VAL A 3 -16.45 -0.09 -5.66
C VAL A 3 -14.99 -0.03 -5.19
N LEU A 4 -14.06 -0.24 -6.13
CA LEU A 4 -12.64 -0.10 -5.89
C LEU A 4 -12.07 1.03 -6.76
N ASP A 5 -11.41 1.99 -6.12
CA ASP A 5 -10.63 3.02 -6.80
C ASP A 5 -9.14 2.84 -6.48
N PHE A 6 -8.36 2.43 -7.46
CA PHE A 6 -6.91 2.42 -7.38
C PHE A 6 -6.44 3.81 -7.77
N ILE A 7 -6.10 4.63 -6.78
CA ILE A 7 -5.88 6.06 -6.94
C ILE A 7 -4.53 6.31 -7.61
N ASN A 8 -4.50 7.21 -8.59
CA ASN A 8 -3.26 7.66 -9.22
C ASN A 8 -2.50 8.62 -8.29
N VAL A 9 -1.87 8.08 -7.27
CA VAL A 9 -1.00 8.84 -6.36
C VAL A 9 0.41 9.07 -6.93
N GLY A 10 0.61 8.73 -8.21
CA GLY A 10 1.93 8.68 -8.81
C GLY A 10 2.69 7.46 -8.30
N ASN A 11 3.78 7.68 -7.55
CA ASN A 11 4.53 6.58 -6.94
C ASN A 11 3.79 6.04 -5.70
N GLY A 12 3.51 4.73 -5.68
CA GLY A 12 2.99 4.04 -4.52
C GLY A 12 1.57 3.52 -4.64
N ASP A 13 1.06 3.03 -3.53
CA ASP A 13 -0.28 2.44 -3.42
C ASP A 13 -1.22 3.36 -2.65
N SER A 14 -2.43 3.50 -3.14
CA SER A 14 -3.58 3.99 -2.39
C SER A 14 -4.86 3.46 -3.02
N ILE A 15 -5.63 2.66 -2.28
CA ILE A 15 -6.78 1.94 -2.82
C ILE A 15 -7.98 2.21 -1.92
N LEU A 16 -8.98 2.91 -2.46
CA LEU A 16 -10.25 3.14 -1.78
C LEU A 16 -11.23 2.02 -2.13
N VAL A 17 -11.69 1.32 -1.10
CA VAL A 17 -12.74 0.29 -1.18
C VAL A 17 -14.00 0.82 -0.54
N ARG A 18 -15.11 0.81 -1.27
CA ARG A 18 -16.42 1.31 -0.80
C ARG A 18 -17.51 0.28 -1.06
N GLU A 19 -18.32 -0.02 -0.05
CA GLU A 19 -19.57 -0.71 -0.26
C GLU A 19 -20.72 0.30 -0.35
N MET A 20 -21.45 0.25 -1.46
CA MET A 20 -22.54 1.16 -1.79
C MET A 20 -23.90 0.46 -1.79
N GLU A 21 -24.90 1.07 -1.19
CA GLU A 21 -26.30 0.69 -1.31
C GLU A 21 -27.05 1.79 -2.06
N GLY A 22 -27.21 1.63 -3.38
CA GLY A 22 -27.56 2.73 -4.27
C GLY A 22 -26.50 3.83 -4.21
N GLU A 23 -26.92 5.06 -3.88
CA GLU A 23 -26.01 6.20 -3.70
C GLU A 23 -25.45 6.32 -2.27
N ARG A 24 -25.91 5.52 -1.34
CA ARG A 24 -25.50 5.57 0.05
C ARG A 24 -24.22 4.77 0.28
N LEU A 25 -23.20 5.43 0.85
CA LEU A 25 -22.01 4.77 1.36
C LEU A 25 -22.34 3.98 2.64
N ARG A 26 -22.11 2.68 2.65
CA ARG A 26 -22.31 1.78 3.81
C ARG A 26 -21.01 1.50 4.55
N PHE A 27 -19.93 1.36 3.81
CA PHE A 27 -18.61 1.04 4.35
C PHE A 27 -17.53 1.65 3.47
N SER A 28 -16.45 2.08 4.10
CA SER A 28 -15.29 2.63 3.42
C SER A 28 -13.97 2.20 4.06
N MET A 29 -13.03 1.78 3.24
CA MET A 29 -11.69 1.42 3.64
C MET A 29 -10.68 2.02 2.67
N LEU A 30 -9.60 2.60 3.22
CA LEU A 30 -8.44 2.98 2.43
C LEU A 30 -7.28 2.04 2.76
N VAL A 31 -6.65 1.48 1.74
CA VAL A 31 -5.42 0.69 1.86
C VAL A 31 -4.27 1.53 1.33
N ASP A 32 -3.34 1.87 2.21
CA ASP A 32 -2.21 2.77 1.97
C ASP A 32 -2.60 4.20 1.54
N CYS A 33 -1.65 5.12 1.59
CA CYS A 33 -1.90 6.56 1.42
C CYS A 33 -1.09 7.18 0.27
N GLY A 34 -0.27 6.38 -0.43
CA GLY A 34 0.62 6.88 -1.47
C GLY A 34 1.82 7.65 -0.93
N HIS A 35 2.53 8.29 -1.84
CA HIS A 35 3.71 9.10 -1.56
C HIS A 35 3.33 10.49 -1.02
N ASP A 36 4.25 11.17 -0.33
CA ASP A 36 4.07 12.55 0.14
C ASP A 36 4.35 13.62 -0.93
N SER A 37 4.73 13.19 -2.14
CA SER A 37 4.91 14.02 -3.32
C SER A 37 4.27 13.36 -4.54
N LEU A 38 3.63 14.14 -5.39
CA LEU A 38 3.11 13.68 -6.69
C LEU A 38 4.18 13.70 -7.78
N GLU A 39 5.38 14.17 -7.44
CA GLU A 39 6.54 14.27 -8.30
C GLU A 39 7.40 13.01 -8.25
N ARG A 40 8.36 12.90 -9.15
CA ARG A 40 9.39 11.86 -9.07
C ARG A 40 10.41 12.22 -8.01
N ASP A 41 10.87 11.24 -7.24
CA ASP A 41 11.85 11.42 -6.16
C ASP A 41 13.19 12.07 -6.61
N ASP A 42 13.60 11.93 -7.86
CA ASP A 42 14.92 12.33 -8.38
C ASP A 42 14.86 13.28 -9.59
N HIS A 43 13.68 13.75 -10.02
CA HIS A 43 13.54 14.62 -11.19
C HIS A 43 12.63 15.81 -10.90
N PRO A 44 12.88 16.99 -11.53
CA PRO A 44 11.97 18.10 -11.44
C PRO A 44 10.55 17.71 -11.90
N PRO A 45 9.52 18.43 -11.43
CA PRO A 45 8.13 18.14 -11.76
C PRO A 45 8.00 17.98 -13.28
N VAL A 46 7.42 16.85 -13.69
CA VAL A 46 6.94 16.76 -15.07
C VAL A 46 5.73 17.65 -15.12
N GLU A 47 5.90 18.88 -15.58
CA GLU A 47 4.82 19.77 -15.95
C GLU A 47 4.12 19.21 -17.20
N ASP A 48 3.61 18.00 -17.11
CA ASP A 48 2.70 17.48 -18.10
C ASP A 48 1.29 17.95 -17.70
N PRO A 49 0.67 18.86 -18.47
CA PRO A 49 -0.69 19.29 -18.20
C PRO A 49 -1.72 18.14 -18.26
N ARG A 50 -1.31 16.95 -18.70
CA ARG A 50 -2.13 15.74 -18.72
C ARG A 50 -1.94 14.87 -17.46
N SER A 51 -1.08 15.27 -16.53
CA SER A 51 -0.90 14.51 -15.28
C SER A 51 -2.21 14.51 -14.50
N CYS A 52 -2.73 13.30 -14.24
CA CYS A 52 -3.95 13.09 -13.45
C CYS A 52 -3.62 12.62 -12.02
N ARG A 53 -2.37 12.82 -11.56
CA ARG A 53 -1.96 12.43 -10.21
C ARG A 53 -2.67 13.28 -9.18
N ILE A 54 -3.11 12.63 -8.11
CA ILE A 54 -3.84 13.26 -7.00
C ILE A 54 -3.39 12.65 -5.67
N PHE A 55 -3.29 13.46 -4.61
CA PHE A 55 -3.08 12.91 -3.27
C PHE A 55 -4.32 12.15 -2.79
N ALA A 56 -4.12 11.06 -2.05
CA ALA A 56 -5.20 10.24 -1.52
C ALA A 56 -6.24 11.06 -0.72
N GLY A 57 -5.79 11.98 0.15
CA GLY A 57 -6.69 12.85 0.91
C GLY A 57 -7.56 13.75 0.02
N ASP A 58 -6.99 14.28 -1.07
CA ASP A 58 -7.75 15.14 -2.02
C ASP A 58 -8.73 14.28 -2.85
N PHE A 59 -8.35 13.06 -3.21
CA PHE A 59 -9.26 12.11 -3.86
C PHE A 59 -10.44 11.76 -2.94
N LEU A 60 -10.19 11.41 -1.67
CA LEU A 60 -11.25 11.15 -0.68
C LEU A 60 -12.24 12.32 -0.59
N ARG A 61 -11.73 13.55 -0.52
CA ARG A 61 -12.55 14.77 -0.49
C ARG A 61 -13.39 14.88 -1.76
N SER A 62 -12.82 14.62 -2.95
CA SER A 62 -13.55 14.68 -4.23
C SER A 62 -14.66 13.64 -4.32
N GLN A 63 -14.50 12.49 -3.64
CA GLN A 63 -15.50 11.42 -3.54
C GLN A 63 -16.51 11.63 -2.40
N GLY A 64 -16.45 12.75 -1.68
CA GLY A 64 -17.35 13.04 -0.55
C GLY A 64 -17.12 12.15 0.68
N VAL A 65 -15.98 11.46 0.77
CA VAL A 65 -15.63 10.60 1.90
C VAL A 65 -15.04 11.45 3.02
N ALA A 66 -15.78 11.61 4.12
CA ALA A 66 -15.36 12.36 5.31
C ALA A 66 -14.95 11.42 6.47
N HIS A 67 -15.26 10.14 6.36
CA HIS A 67 -14.94 9.11 7.36
C HIS A 67 -14.48 7.84 6.64
N LEU A 68 -13.48 7.16 7.19
CA LEU A 68 -13.10 5.81 6.83
C LEU A 68 -13.41 4.89 8.02
N ASP A 69 -14.17 3.82 7.78
CA ASP A 69 -14.36 2.78 8.80
C ASP A 69 -13.02 2.12 9.11
N ILE A 70 -12.20 1.87 8.08
CA ILE A 70 -10.87 1.30 8.19
C ILE A 70 -9.85 2.09 7.35
N LEU A 71 -8.71 2.39 7.95
CA LEU A 71 -7.47 2.72 7.25
C LEU A 71 -6.49 1.57 7.49
N LEU A 72 -6.01 0.93 6.43
CA LEU A 72 -5.04 -0.15 6.52
C LEU A 72 -3.70 0.31 5.94
N VAL A 73 -2.64 0.23 6.74
CA VAL A 73 -1.27 0.46 6.31
C VAL A 73 -0.59 -0.87 6.11
N THR A 74 -0.11 -1.16 4.89
CA THR A 74 0.51 -2.44 4.56
C THR A 74 1.91 -2.56 5.13
N HIS A 75 2.71 -1.51 5.00
CA HIS A 75 4.09 -1.38 5.51
C HIS A 75 4.55 0.08 5.47
N PHE A 76 5.79 0.39 5.88
CA PHE A 76 6.21 1.77 6.15
C PHE A 76 7.12 2.39 5.10
N HIS A 77 7.15 1.89 3.87
CA HIS A 77 7.82 2.62 2.80
C HIS A 77 7.08 3.91 2.48
N ARG A 78 7.84 4.95 2.11
CA ARG A 78 7.35 6.31 1.87
C ARG A 78 6.23 6.37 0.84
N ASP A 79 6.28 5.53 -0.16
CA ASP A 79 5.29 5.44 -1.23
C ASP A 79 3.98 4.72 -0.83
N HIS A 80 3.86 4.30 0.43
CA HIS A 80 2.63 3.75 1.03
C HIS A 80 2.09 4.62 2.15
N ILE A 81 2.97 5.25 2.92
CA ILE A 81 2.58 6.04 4.10
C ILE A 81 2.79 7.54 3.93
N GLY A 82 3.43 7.99 2.86
CA GLY A 82 3.80 9.40 2.68
C GLY A 82 2.61 10.35 2.72
N GLY A 83 1.48 9.93 2.16
CA GLY A 83 0.22 10.68 2.18
C GLY A 83 -0.59 10.61 3.47
N LEU A 84 -0.16 9.82 4.49
CA LEU A 84 -0.93 9.56 5.72
C LEU A 84 -1.36 10.86 6.42
N GLY A 85 -0.47 11.85 6.54
CA GLY A 85 -0.79 13.13 7.16
C GLY A 85 -1.94 13.86 6.45
N ARG A 86 -1.94 13.88 5.11
CA ARG A 86 -3.01 14.49 4.31
C ARG A 86 -4.33 13.71 4.41
N VAL A 87 -4.27 12.39 4.49
CA VAL A 87 -5.46 11.56 4.70
C VAL A 87 -6.08 11.88 6.06
N LEU A 88 -5.30 11.86 7.14
CA LEU A 88 -5.79 12.16 8.49
C LEU A 88 -6.21 13.63 8.68
N GLU A 89 -5.67 14.56 7.90
CA GLU A 89 -6.15 15.94 7.86
C GLU A 89 -7.52 16.05 7.19
N THR A 90 -7.85 15.15 6.27
CA THR A 90 -9.07 15.19 5.47
C THR A 90 -10.22 14.43 6.12
N VAL A 91 -9.96 13.24 6.67
CA VAL A 91 -11.01 12.32 7.16
C VAL A 91 -10.78 11.94 8.62
N THR A 92 -11.85 11.47 9.28
CA THR A 92 -11.74 10.68 10.51
C THR A 92 -11.62 9.19 10.18
N VAL A 93 -11.04 8.39 11.07
CA VAL A 93 -10.82 6.96 10.89
C VAL A 93 -11.40 6.20 12.07
N GLY A 94 -12.25 5.22 11.83
CA GLY A 94 -12.80 4.33 12.86
C GLY A 94 -11.69 3.44 13.45
N GLU A 95 -11.03 2.67 12.59
CA GLU A 95 -9.92 1.80 13.00
C GLU A 95 -8.74 1.89 12.02
N LEU A 96 -7.53 2.12 12.55
CA LEU A 96 -6.27 1.99 11.81
C LEU A 96 -5.71 0.59 12.04
N LEU A 97 -5.63 -0.21 10.97
CA LEU A 97 -4.97 -1.52 10.96
C LEU A 97 -3.53 -1.35 10.47
N THR A 98 -2.57 -1.88 11.19
CA THR A 98 -1.14 -1.67 10.90
C THR A 98 -0.29 -2.86 11.34
N PRO A 99 0.83 -3.16 10.65
CA PRO A 99 1.77 -4.18 11.12
C PRO A 99 2.51 -3.75 12.40
N TYR A 100 2.58 -2.45 12.70
CA TYR A 100 3.27 -1.94 13.89
C TYR A 100 2.60 -0.65 14.39
N ALA A 101 2.29 -0.61 15.68
CA ALA A 101 1.82 0.60 16.36
C ALA A 101 2.98 1.22 17.18
N PRO A 102 3.41 2.45 16.87
CA PRO A 102 4.45 3.11 17.67
C PRO A 102 3.93 3.36 19.09
N PRO A 103 4.83 3.41 20.11
CA PRO A 103 4.43 3.74 21.47
C PRO A 103 3.72 5.09 21.54
N ALA A 104 2.63 5.17 22.31
CA ALA A 104 1.77 6.37 22.37
C ALA A 104 2.50 7.64 22.86
N ASP A 105 3.54 7.46 23.68
CA ASP A 105 4.39 8.51 24.23
C ASP A 105 5.68 8.74 23.43
N SER A 106 5.80 8.11 22.24
CA SER A 106 7.00 8.23 21.43
C SER A 106 7.20 9.66 20.91
N GLY A 107 8.42 10.19 21.09
CA GLY A 107 8.85 11.45 20.50
C GLY A 107 9.22 11.33 19.01
N PRO A 108 9.57 12.46 18.36
CA PRO A 108 10.14 12.47 17.01
C PRO A 108 11.44 11.67 16.96
N LEU A 109 11.67 10.99 15.84
CA LEU A 109 12.89 10.19 15.69
C LEU A 109 14.12 11.00 15.21
N ASP A 110 13.94 12.23 14.75
CA ASP A 110 15.01 13.12 14.26
C ASP A 110 16.11 12.40 13.44
N PRO A 111 15.80 11.87 12.27
CA PRO A 111 16.74 11.08 11.47
C PRO A 111 17.93 11.91 10.95
N ASP A 112 17.80 13.24 10.88
CA ASP A 112 18.83 14.16 10.38
C ASP A 112 19.78 14.67 11.48
N GLY A 113 19.34 14.66 12.75
CA GLY A 113 20.18 15.00 13.90
C GLY A 113 21.23 13.94 14.25
N ASP A 114 21.06 12.70 13.78
CA ASP A 114 21.98 11.60 14.09
C ASP A 114 23.02 11.40 12.97
N ASN A 115 24.04 12.25 12.97
CA ASN A 115 25.11 12.24 11.96
C ASN A 115 26.04 11.00 12.04
N GLY A 116 25.92 10.18 13.07
CA GLY A 116 26.70 8.94 13.24
C GLY A 116 26.13 7.74 12.50
N LEU A 117 24.89 7.80 12.06
CA LEU A 117 24.24 6.69 11.38
C LEU A 117 24.46 6.69 9.85
N PRO A 118 24.64 5.51 9.23
CA PRO A 118 24.65 5.39 7.78
C PRO A 118 23.37 5.93 7.13
N LYS A 119 23.45 6.45 5.90
CA LYS A 119 22.31 6.99 5.14
C LYS A 119 21.13 6.00 5.10
N ALA A 120 21.41 4.70 4.89
CA ALA A 120 20.37 3.68 4.84
C ALA A 120 19.61 3.53 6.16
N ALA A 121 20.30 3.60 7.32
CA ALA A 121 19.67 3.57 8.63
C ALA A 121 18.80 4.82 8.87
N ARG A 122 19.32 6.01 8.50
CA ARG A 122 18.55 7.26 8.58
C ARG A 122 17.28 7.22 7.72
N ASN A 123 17.33 6.57 6.55
CA ASN A 123 16.12 6.41 5.71
C ASN A 123 15.05 5.55 6.41
N VAL A 124 15.45 4.50 7.14
CA VAL A 124 14.50 3.72 7.97
C VAL A 124 13.85 4.61 9.01
N LEU A 125 14.66 5.40 9.75
CA LEU A 125 14.12 6.34 10.75
C LEU A 125 13.19 7.39 10.14
N ARG A 126 13.51 7.89 8.92
CA ARG A 126 12.60 8.80 8.19
C ARG A 126 11.27 8.16 7.87
N CYS A 127 11.24 6.92 7.39
CA CYS A 127 9.99 6.20 7.15
C CYS A 127 9.20 6.01 8.45
N MET A 128 9.87 5.61 9.53
CA MET A 128 9.22 5.44 10.83
C MET A 128 8.66 6.76 11.38
N ASP A 129 9.39 7.89 11.24
CA ASP A 129 8.90 9.19 11.71
C ASP A 129 7.80 9.74 10.79
N LEU A 130 7.89 9.50 9.48
CA LEU A 130 6.84 9.83 8.50
C LEU A 130 5.52 9.11 8.83
N TYR A 131 5.60 7.89 9.37
CA TYR A 131 4.44 7.15 9.85
C TYR A 131 3.96 7.64 11.23
N ALA A 132 4.86 7.74 12.20
CA ALA A 132 4.48 8.07 13.59
C ALA A 132 4.10 9.55 13.78
N GLY A 133 4.69 10.45 13.01
CA GLY A 133 4.43 11.90 13.09
C GLY A 133 2.95 12.26 12.87
N PRO A 134 2.30 11.82 11.79
CA PRO A 134 0.86 11.99 11.60
C PRO A 134 0.01 11.37 12.71
N LEU A 135 0.38 10.19 13.22
CA LEU A 135 -0.37 9.56 14.32
C LEU A 135 -0.29 10.38 15.61
N ARG A 136 0.87 10.99 15.92
CA ARG A 136 1.00 11.93 17.04
C ARG A 136 0.15 13.19 16.84
N ARG A 137 0.13 13.74 15.62
CA ARG A 137 -0.55 15.01 15.31
C ARG A 137 -2.06 14.88 15.22
N TYR A 138 -2.55 13.76 14.68
CA TYR A 138 -3.96 13.55 14.34
C TYR A 138 -4.56 12.33 15.04
N GLY A 139 -3.95 11.87 16.15
CA GLY A 139 -4.42 10.68 16.87
C GLY A 139 -5.84 10.77 17.40
N ASP A 140 -6.32 11.99 17.68
CA ASP A 140 -7.70 12.30 18.08
C ASP A 140 -8.73 12.07 16.96
N ARG A 141 -8.28 11.95 15.72
CA ARG A 141 -9.13 11.64 14.56
C ARG A 141 -9.21 10.13 14.25
N ILE A 142 -8.51 9.30 15.02
CA ILE A 142 -8.49 7.84 14.90
C ILE A 142 -9.16 7.24 16.12
N GLY A 143 -10.27 6.53 15.91
CA GLY A 143 -11.01 5.89 17.01
C GLY A 143 -10.20 4.81 17.71
N ARG A 144 -9.48 3.97 16.94
CA ARG A 144 -8.65 2.88 17.45
C ARG A 144 -7.47 2.60 16.52
N ILE A 145 -6.30 2.30 17.11
CA ILE A 145 -5.17 1.70 16.40
C ILE A 145 -5.07 0.23 16.81
N LYS A 146 -5.13 -0.65 15.82
CA LYS A 146 -4.95 -2.09 15.99
C LYS A 146 -3.66 -2.54 15.32
N GLU A 147 -2.66 -2.86 16.13
CA GLU A 147 -1.49 -3.60 15.65
C GLU A 147 -1.92 -5.04 15.34
N LEU A 148 -1.63 -5.49 14.14
CA LEU A 148 -1.96 -6.85 13.70
C LEU A 148 -0.84 -7.81 14.12
N PRO A 149 -1.17 -9.02 14.61
CA PRO A 149 -0.17 -10.01 14.95
C PRO A 149 0.53 -10.51 13.68
N GLY A 150 1.86 -10.57 13.71
CA GLY A 150 2.66 -11.02 12.57
C GLY A 150 2.72 -12.53 12.38
N ASP A 151 2.12 -13.32 13.27
CA ASP A 151 2.29 -14.78 13.38
C ASP A 151 1.10 -15.59 12.82
N ARG A 152 -0.01 -14.94 12.48
CA ARG A 152 -1.22 -15.62 12.00
C ARG A 152 -2.01 -14.77 11.03
N MET A 153 -2.82 -15.43 10.19
CA MET A 153 -3.81 -14.76 9.38
C MET A 153 -4.91 -14.16 10.25
N GLU A 154 -5.31 -12.91 9.95
CA GLU A 154 -6.49 -12.26 10.54
C GLU A 154 -7.65 -12.32 9.55
N CYS A 155 -8.81 -12.78 10.02
CA CYS A 155 -10.04 -12.79 9.23
C CYS A 155 -11.01 -11.76 9.82
N LEU A 156 -11.45 -10.81 9.02
CA LEU A 156 -12.32 -9.72 9.43
C LEU A 156 -13.64 -9.77 8.66
N ARG A 157 -14.75 -9.65 9.38
CA ARG A 157 -16.04 -9.35 8.78
C ARG A 157 -16.19 -7.83 8.75
N LEU A 158 -16.18 -7.26 7.57
CA LEU A 158 -16.25 -5.81 7.37
C LEU A 158 -17.69 -5.34 7.33
N THR A 159 -18.53 -6.08 6.60
CA THR A 159 -19.98 -5.89 6.53
C THR A 159 -20.69 -7.26 6.49
N ASP A 160 -21.98 -7.29 6.20
CA ASP A 160 -22.70 -8.56 6.01
C ASP A 160 -22.27 -9.28 4.73
N ASP A 161 -21.87 -8.52 3.71
CA ASP A 161 -21.55 -9.02 2.36
C ASP A 161 -20.05 -9.02 2.06
N LEU A 162 -19.24 -8.28 2.85
CA LEU A 162 -17.81 -8.11 2.63
C LEU A 162 -16.98 -8.67 3.79
N THR A 163 -16.08 -9.59 3.48
CA THR A 163 -15.10 -10.12 4.43
C THR A 163 -13.68 -9.94 3.88
N MET A 164 -12.68 -9.95 4.75
CA MET A 164 -11.29 -9.76 4.39
C MET A 164 -10.37 -10.66 5.21
N ASP A 165 -9.49 -11.38 4.53
CA ASP A 165 -8.35 -12.05 5.12
C ASP A 165 -7.12 -11.16 4.97
N ILE A 166 -6.35 -10.99 6.06
CA ILE A 166 -5.08 -10.29 6.07
C ILE A 166 -3.98 -11.30 6.34
N LEU A 167 -3.02 -11.38 5.41
CA LEU A 167 -1.87 -12.27 5.51
C LEU A 167 -0.61 -11.44 5.71
N PHE A 168 0.25 -11.90 6.61
CA PHE A 168 1.56 -11.29 6.84
C PHE A 168 2.59 -11.79 5.82
N GLY A 169 3.62 -10.98 5.58
CA GLY A 169 4.75 -11.33 4.75
C GLY A 169 5.49 -12.54 5.31
N GLU A 170 6.51 -12.29 6.13
CA GLU A 170 7.28 -13.34 6.80
C GLU A 170 7.13 -13.28 8.31
N PRO A 171 6.25 -14.10 8.91
CA PRO A 171 5.99 -14.08 10.36
C PRO A 171 7.24 -14.28 11.22
N ALA A 172 8.21 -15.06 10.74
CA ALA A 172 9.45 -15.30 11.46
C ALA A 172 10.35 -14.06 11.63
N LEU A 173 10.23 -13.08 10.73
CA LEU A 173 11.04 -11.86 10.76
C LEU A 173 10.37 -10.72 11.53
N TYR A 174 9.06 -10.73 11.64
CA TYR A 174 8.29 -9.66 12.29
C TYR A 174 8.74 -9.34 13.72
N PRO A 175 8.97 -10.31 14.65
CA PRO A 175 9.39 -10.00 16.01
C PRO A 175 10.73 -9.24 16.08
N ARG A 176 11.66 -9.56 15.17
CA ARG A 176 12.96 -8.88 15.10
C ARG A 176 12.81 -7.46 14.57
N GLN A 177 12.01 -7.29 13.53
CA GLN A 177 11.72 -5.98 12.96
C GLN A 177 11.04 -5.07 13.99
N LYS A 178 10.03 -5.60 14.70
CA LYS A 178 9.36 -4.88 15.78
C LYS A 178 10.33 -4.48 16.89
N ALA A 179 11.21 -5.35 17.31
CA ALA A 179 12.21 -5.05 18.34
C ALA A 179 13.15 -3.90 17.94
N VAL A 180 13.53 -3.83 16.65
CA VAL A 180 14.35 -2.72 16.12
C VAL A 180 13.57 -1.41 16.11
N TYR A 181 12.30 -1.42 15.74
CA TYR A 181 11.44 -0.23 15.79
C TYR A 181 11.22 0.26 17.22
N ASP A 182 10.89 -0.64 18.13
CA ASP A 182 10.73 -0.32 19.57
C ASP A 182 12.02 0.29 20.15
N ALA A 183 13.19 -0.29 19.81
CA ALA A 183 14.49 0.22 20.25
C ALA A 183 14.75 1.65 19.69
N ALA A 184 14.45 1.88 18.41
CA ALA A 184 14.61 3.19 17.80
C ALA A 184 13.77 4.27 18.49
N PHE A 185 12.52 3.96 18.85
CA PHE A 185 11.65 4.89 19.59
C PHE A 185 12.11 5.13 21.05
N ARG A 186 12.85 4.20 21.66
CA ARG A 186 13.52 4.42 22.96
C ARG A 186 14.83 5.18 22.85
N GLY A 187 15.25 5.57 21.63
CA GLY A 187 16.54 6.22 21.40
C GLY A 187 17.74 5.26 21.30
N GLU A 188 17.49 3.95 21.33
CA GLU A 188 18.50 2.89 21.18
C GLU A 188 18.72 2.60 19.70
N ARG A 189 19.60 3.34 19.04
CA ARG A 189 19.74 3.30 17.58
C ARG A 189 21.00 2.54 17.17
N ASN A 190 20.83 1.32 16.68
CA ASN A 190 21.90 0.51 16.10
C ASN A 190 21.78 0.55 14.56
N GLY A 191 22.80 1.14 13.90
CA GLY A 191 22.82 1.29 12.45
C GLY A 191 22.77 -0.05 11.70
N TYR A 192 23.43 -1.08 12.22
CA TYR A 192 23.39 -2.43 11.65
C TYR A 192 21.97 -3.03 11.70
N ASP A 193 21.32 -2.98 12.86
CA ASP A 193 19.99 -3.53 13.04
C ASP A 193 18.94 -2.79 12.20
N LEU A 194 19.03 -1.45 12.14
CA LEU A 194 18.17 -0.64 11.29
C LEU A 194 18.31 -1.02 9.81
N ILE A 195 19.53 -1.23 9.32
CA ILE A 195 19.75 -1.60 7.93
C ILE A 195 19.35 -3.04 7.67
N HIS A 196 19.67 -3.95 8.57
CA HIS A 196 19.50 -5.39 8.35
C HIS A 196 18.04 -5.83 8.53
N TRP A 197 17.40 -5.32 9.57
CA TRP A 197 16.02 -5.71 9.94
C TRP A 197 14.99 -4.63 9.63
N GLY A 198 15.30 -3.37 9.89
CA GLY A 198 14.38 -2.25 9.69
C GLY A 198 14.13 -1.90 8.22
N LYS A 199 15.14 -2.03 7.35
CA LYS A 199 15.02 -1.69 5.92
C LYS A 199 14.14 -2.66 5.13
N SER A 200 14.01 -3.90 5.57
CA SER A 200 13.23 -4.94 4.87
C SER A 200 11.73 -4.78 5.10
N MET A 201 11.17 -3.58 4.90
CA MET A 201 9.76 -3.29 5.18
C MET A 201 8.80 -4.10 4.32
N ASN A 202 9.17 -4.44 3.09
CA ASN A 202 8.35 -5.30 2.21
C ASN A 202 8.14 -6.72 2.78
N VAL A 203 9.07 -7.18 3.63
CA VAL A 203 8.97 -8.48 4.31
C VAL A 203 7.77 -8.51 5.26
N SER A 204 7.42 -7.37 5.87
CA SER A 204 6.24 -7.22 6.72
C SER A 204 5.01 -6.72 5.97
N SER A 205 5.10 -6.54 4.64
CA SER A 205 3.97 -6.02 3.86
C SER A 205 2.74 -6.92 4.00
N LEU A 206 1.66 -6.34 4.50
CA LEU A 206 0.36 -7.00 4.61
C LEU A 206 -0.25 -7.20 3.23
N ARG A 207 -0.81 -8.38 3.01
CA ARG A 207 -1.58 -8.72 1.82
C ARG A 207 -3.01 -8.94 2.22
N GLN A 208 -3.96 -8.46 1.41
CA GLN A 208 -5.37 -8.61 1.69
C GLN A 208 -6.04 -9.45 0.61
N ARG A 209 -6.99 -10.27 1.04
CA ARG A 209 -7.93 -10.95 0.16
C ARG A 209 -9.33 -10.60 0.62
N LEU A 210 -10.06 -9.88 -0.22
CA LEU A 210 -11.45 -9.51 0.03
C LEU A 210 -12.36 -10.49 -0.69
N TYR A 211 -13.47 -10.81 -0.03
CA TYR A 211 -14.51 -11.67 -0.57
C TYR A 211 -15.83 -10.90 -0.57
N TYR A 212 -16.45 -10.78 -1.73
CA TYR A 212 -17.70 -10.06 -1.94
C TYR A 212 -18.57 -10.79 -2.96
N HIS A 213 -19.75 -11.31 -2.56
CA HIS A 213 -20.72 -12.00 -3.42
C HIS A 213 -20.07 -13.04 -4.36
N GLY A 214 -19.12 -13.84 -3.85
CA GLY A 214 -18.40 -14.85 -4.61
C GLY A 214 -17.30 -14.30 -5.52
N ARG A 215 -16.98 -13.02 -5.44
CA ARG A 215 -15.81 -12.39 -6.06
C ARG A 215 -14.65 -12.35 -5.09
N GLU A 216 -13.46 -12.52 -5.60
CA GLU A 216 -12.22 -12.49 -4.83
C GLU A 216 -11.28 -11.42 -5.36
N ILE A 217 -10.92 -10.47 -4.48
CA ILE A 217 -10.00 -9.38 -4.80
C ILE A 217 -8.74 -9.55 -3.96
N VAL A 218 -7.59 -9.57 -4.61
CA VAL A 218 -6.29 -9.72 -3.97
C VAL A 218 -5.50 -8.42 -4.07
N LEU A 219 -5.17 -7.83 -2.92
CA LEU A 219 -4.32 -6.65 -2.82
C LEU A 219 -2.93 -7.09 -2.32
N GLY A 220 -1.95 -7.01 -3.21
CA GLY A 220 -0.64 -7.63 -3.00
C GLY A 220 0.31 -6.87 -2.08
N GLY A 221 0.03 -5.61 -1.75
CA GLY A 221 1.02 -4.73 -1.12
C GLY A 221 2.34 -4.77 -1.91
N ASP A 222 3.46 -4.80 -1.19
CA ASP A 222 4.79 -4.95 -1.78
C ASP A 222 5.46 -6.30 -1.48
N ALA A 223 4.63 -7.32 -1.20
CA ALA A 223 5.11 -8.65 -0.87
C ALA A 223 5.90 -9.28 -2.01
N TYR A 224 6.98 -9.98 -1.68
CA TYR A 224 7.78 -10.74 -2.64
C TYR A 224 7.07 -12.03 -3.07
N ALA A 225 7.34 -12.50 -4.28
CA ALA A 225 6.68 -13.67 -4.87
C ALA A 225 6.79 -14.93 -3.99
N HIS A 226 7.96 -15.19 -3.37
CA HIS A 226 8.17 -16.36 -2.52
C HIS A 226 7.23 -16.40 -1.30
N MET A 227 6.79 -15.25 -0.80
CA MET A 227 5.85 -15.16 0.33
C MET A 227 4.45 -15.66 -0.02
N TRP A 228 4.08 -15.58 -1.30
CA TRP A 228 2.80 -16.08 -1.79
C TRP A 228 2.83 -17.56 -2.13
N GLU A 229 3.96 -18.01 -2.68
CA GLU A 229 4.10 -19.36 -3.21
C GLU A 229 4.15 -20.44 -2.15
N THR A 230 4.39 -20.07 -0.89
CA THR A 230 4.37 -20.94 0.30
C THR A 230 3.01 -20.98 0.99
N GLN A 231 2.07 -20.10 0.61
CA GLN A 231 0.74 -20.02 1.19
C GLN A 231 -0.30 -20.50 0.17
N THR A 232 -1.49 -20.86 0.63
CA THR A 232 -2.59 -21.29 -0.23
C THR A 232 -3.08 -20.11 -1.06
N ALA A 233 -2.54 -19.96 -2.26
CA ALA A 233 -3.01 -18.98 -3.23
C ALA A 233 -4.10 -19.65 -4.09
N THR A 234 -5.26 -19.03 -4.17
CA THR A 234 -6.40 -19.45 -5.01
C THR A 234 -6.64 -18.42 -6.11
N PRO A 235 -7.34 -18.78 -7.21
CA PRO A 235 -7.72 -17.83 -8.25
C PRO A 235 -8.43 -16.60 -7.70
N CYS A 236 -8.29 -15.45 -8.38
CA CYS A 236 -8.95 -14.21 -8.02
C CYS A 236 -9.58 -13.51 -9.23
N ASP A 237 -10.57 -12.66 -8.98
CA ASP A 237 -11.19 -11.83 -10.02
C ASP A 237 -10.30 -10.61 -10.32
N ILE A 238 -9.81 -9.94 -9.27
CA ILE A 238 -8.96 -8.75 -9.38
C ILE A 238 -7.67 -8.95 -8.61
N LEU A 239 -6.54 -8.66 -9.22
CA LEU A 239 -5.23 -8.63 -8.60
C LEU A 239 -4.65 -7.21 -8.62
N LYS A 240 -4.44 -6.57 -7.46
CA LYS A 240 -3.43 -5.51 -7.38
C LYS A 240 -2.06 -6.17 -7.42
N VAL A 241 -1.32 -5.91 -8.47
CA VAL A 241 -0.02 -6.54 -8.70
C VAL A 241 0.99 -6.12 -7.62
N PRO A 242 1.67 -7.08 -6.97
CA PRO A 242 2.58 -6.73 -5.88
C PRO A 242 3.74 -5.86 -6.34
N HIS A 243 4.18 -4.93 -5.49
CA HIS A 243 5.42 -4.17 -5.58
C HIS A 243 5.61 -3.49 -6.95
N HIS A 244 4.52 -2.85 -7.45
CA HIS A 244 4.50 -2.06 -8.68
C HIS A 244 5.02 -2.82 -9.92
N ALA A 245 4.71 -4.13 -10.01
CA ALA A 245 5.18 -5.04 -11.05
C ALA A 245 6.72 -5.17 -11.12
N SER A 246 7.40 -5.25 -9.97
CA SER A 246 8.83 -5.54 -9.89
C SER A 246 9.15 -7.01 -10.19
N LEU A 247 10.38 -7.30 -10.66
CA LEU A 247 10.83 -8.67 -10.93
C LEU A 247 10.81 -9.60 -9.72
N SER A 248 10.96 -9.05 -8.51
CA SER A 248 11.05 -9.83 -7.27
C SER A 248 9.70 -10.28 -6.72
N SER A 249 8.60 -9.68 -7.19
CA SER A 249 7.28 -9.84 -6.56
C SER A 249 6.25 -10.52 -7.44
N THR A 250 6.52 -10.68 -8.73
CA THR A 250 5.59 -11.35 -9.64
C THR A 250 6.31 -12.41 -10.46
N THR A 251 5.86 -13.66 -10.37
CA THR A 251 6.40 -14.80 -11.12
C THR A 251 5.29 -15.51 -11.90
N ARG A 252 5.68 -16.24 -12.94
CA ARG A 252 4.75 -17.12 -13.67
C ARG A 252 4.07 -18.14 -12.75
N LYS A 253 4.79 -18.65 -11.72
CA LYS A 253 4.22 -19.57 -10.74
C LYS A 253 3.11 -18.89 -9.93
N LEU A 254 3.36 -17.69 -9.45
CA LEU A 254 2.35 -16.91 -8.71
C LEU A 254 1.11 -16.64 -9.57
N LEU A 255 1.28 -16.21 -10.82
CA LEU A 255 0.15 -15.94 -11.72
C LEU A 255 -0.64 -17.19 -12.08
N ARG A 256 0.01 -18.37 -12.18
CA ARG A 256 -0.70 -19.65 -12.33
C ARG A 256 -1.55 -20.03 -11.11
N LEU A 257 -1.15 -19.61 -9.92
CA LEU A 257 -1.93 -19.84 -8.69
C LEU A 257 -3.10 -18.86 -8.58
N LEU A 258 -2.84 -17.57 -8.86
CA LEU A 258 -3.85 -16.51 -8.71
C LEU A 258 -4.81 -16.41 -9.89
N GLN A 259 -4.40 -16.77 -11.11
CA GLN A 259 -5.21 -16.72 -12.33
C GLN A 259 -6.13 -15.48 -12.41
N PRO A 260 -5.56 -14.26 -12.29
CA PRO A 260 -6.37 -13.05 -12.21
C PRO A 260 -7.18 -12.84 -13.50
N LYS A 261 -8.46 -12.42 -13.35
CA LYS A 261 -9.29 -12.00 -14.48
C LYS A 261 -8.97 -10.58 -14.90
N ALA A 262 -8.65 -9.72 -13.93
CA ALA A 262 -8.13 -8.37 -14.15
C ALA A 262 -6.92 -8.12 -13.25
N ALA A 263 -5.97 -7.31 -13.72
CA ALA A 263 -4.77 -6.93 -12.96
C ALA A 263 -4.62 -5.40 -12.95
N VAL A 264 -4.34 -4.84 -11.78
CA VAL A 264 -4.06 -3.40 -11.62
C VAL A 264 -2.65 -3.21 -11.10
N VAL A 265 -1.88 -2.39 -11.78
CA VAL A 265 -0.51 -2.00 -11.40
C VAL A 265 -0.54 -0.56 -10.90
N CYS A 266 -0.37 -0.37 -9.59
CA CYS A 266 -0.19 0.94 -8.99
C CYS A 266 1.27 1.37 -9.20
N VAL A 267 1.50 2.42 -9.99
CA VAL A 267 2.85 2.81 -10.39
C VAL A 267 2.87 4.22 -10.98
N ALA A 268 3.98 4.94 -10.82
CA ALA A 268 4.22 6.20 -11.51
C ALA A 268 4.80 5.95 -12.92
N ALA A 269 4.31 6.68 -13.91
CA ALA A 269 4.88 6.67 -15.25
C ALA A 269 6.33 7.21 -15.23
N GLY A 270 7.19 6.55 -16.05
CA GLY A 270 8.56 6.98 -16.28
C GLY A 270 9.50 6.87 -15.07
N ARG A 271 9.30 5.91 -14.18
CA ARG A 271 10.23 5.62 -13.08
C ARG A 271 11.59 5.17 -13.59
N PRO A 272 12.69 5.63 -12.96
CA PRO A 272 14.03 5.21 -13.37
C PRO A 272 14.41 3.81 -12.89
N ASP A 273 13.65 3.22 -11.96
CA ASP A 273 13.92 1.91 -11.34
C ASP A 273 13.30 0.72 -12.08
N GLU A 274 12.98 0.92 -13.37
CA GLU A 274 12.40 -0.11 -14.26
C GLU A 274 11.08 -0.71 -13.75
N ARG A 275 10.26 0.05 -13.01
CA ARG A 275 8.90 -0.35 -12.63
C ARG A 275 7.84 0.49 -13.36
N PRO A 276 6.83 -0.12 -13.97
CA PRO A 276 6.61 -1.57 -14.06
C PRO A 276 7.62 -2.22 -15.00
N HIS A 277 8.18 -3.37 -14.61
CA HIS A 277 9.17 -4.04 -15.45
C HIS A 277 8.51 -4.63 -16.70
N PRO A 278 9.01 -4.33 -17.94
CA PRO A 278 8.36 -4.75 -19.20
C PRO A 278 8.10 -6.27 -19.30
N TYR A 279 9.04 -7.07 -18.78
CA TYR A 279 8.87 -8.53 -18.73
C TYR A 279 7.68 -8.94 -17.85
N ILE A 280 7.48 -8.27 -16.69
CA ILE A 280 6.33 -8.58 -15.80
C ILE A 280 5.03 -8.16 -16.46
N VAL A 281 4.99 -7.02 -17.15
CA VAL A 281 3.81 -6.57 -17.91
C VAL A 281 3.49 -7.56 -19.03
N SER A 282 4.50 -7.99 -19.78
CA SER A 282 4.32 -9.03 -20.83
C SER A 282 3.80 -10.33 -20.20
N LEU A 283 4.35 -10.72 -19.05
CA LEU A 283 3.91 -11.92 -18.34
C LEU A 283 2.46 -11.81 -17.86
N LEU A 284 2.04 -10.67 -17.32
CA LEU A 284 0.63 -10.44 -16.91
C LEU A 284 -0.32 -10.61 -18.10
N LYS A 285 0.04 -10.07 -19.26
CA LYS A 285 -0.77 -10.17 -20.49
C LYS A 285 -0.89 -11.60 -21.05
N GLU A 286 -0.07 -12.54 -20.60
CA GLU A 286 -0.27 -13.96 -20.90
C GLU A 286 -1.40 -14.61 -20.09
N PHE A 287 -1.77 -14.00 -18.95
CA PHE A 287 -2.79 -14.53 -18.04
C PHE A 287 -4.12 -13.78 -18.11
N THR A 288 -4.10 -12.49 -18.42
CA THR A 288 -5.28 -11.66 -18.63
C THR A 288 -5.02 -10.56 -19.63
N GLU A 289 -6.01 -10.23 -20.45
CA GLU A 289 -5.98 -9.06 -21.34
C GLU A 289 -6.33 -7.77 -20.60
N ASP A 290 -6.98 -7.89 -19.44
CA ASP A 290 -7.50 -6.78 -18.62
C ASP A 290 -6.43 -6.31 -17.63
N VAL A 291 -5.44 -5.54 -18.12
CA VAL A 291 -4.32 -5.00 -17.33
C VAL A 291 -4.37 -3.48 -17.33
N HIS A 292 -4.54 -2.90 -16.15
CA HIS A 292 -4.63 -1.46 -15.91
C HIS A 292 -3.41 -0.92 -15.17
N PHE A 293 -3.10 0.35 -15.40
CA PHE A 293 -2.05 1.08 -14.69
C PHE A 293 -2.65 2.35 -14.08
N THR A 294 -2.27 2.69 -12.86
CA THR A 294 -2.84 3.87 -12.20
C THR A 294 -2.37 5.19 -12.83
N ASP A 295 -1.20 5.21 -13.47
CA ASP A 295 -0.67 6.38 -14.16
C ASP A 295 -0.47 6.09 -15.66
N ALA A 296 -0.18 7.12 -16.43
CA ALA A 296 -0.01 7.07 -17.89
C ALA A 296 1.31 6.37 -18.29
N VAL A 297 1.39 5.07 -18.00
CA VAL A 297 2.54 4.22 -18.35
C VAL A 297 2.56 3.98 -19.85
N GLU A 298 3.72 4.18 -20.46
CA GLU A 298 3.99 3.82 -21.87
C GLU A 298 5.11 2.78 -21.92
N ILE A 299 4.84 1.66 -22.58
CA ILE A 299 5.85 0.64 -22.89
C ILE A 299 5.70 0.33 -24.38
N PRO A 300 6.67 0.73 -25.22
CA PRO A 300 6.54 0.61 -26.68
C PRO A 300 6.16 -0.79 -27.15
N GLY A 301 5.07 -0.87 -27.93
CA GLY A 301 4.53 -2.14 -28.45
C GLY A 301 3.82 -3.03 -27.42
N LEU A 302 3.67 -2.58 -26.18
CA LEU A 302 3.06 -3.38 -25.10
C LEU A 302 1.96 -2.63 -24.34
N VAL A 303 2.17 -1.34 -24.02
CA VAL A 303 1.22 -0.52 -23.26
C VAL A 303 1.14 0.88 -23.83
N GLU A 304 -0.06 1.32 -24.15
CA GLU A 304 -0.37 2.71 -24.49
C GLU A 304 -0.79 3.49 -23.25
N PRO A 305 -0.39 4.75 -23.09
CA PRO A 305 -0.69 5.53 -21.90
C PRO A 305 -2.19 5.88 -21.80
N VAL A 306 -2.76 5.69 -20.62
CA VAL A 306 -4.14 6.08 -20.28
C VAL A 306 -4.09 7.10 -19.14
N PHE A 307 -4.85 8.19 -19.28
CA PHE A 307 -4.86 9.32 -18.34
C PHE A 307 -6.13 9.31 -17.49
N HIS A 308 -6.01 9.03 -16.19
CA HIS A 308 -7.12 9.01 -15.23
C HIS A 308 -6.63 9.28 -13.80
N THR A 309 -7.51 9.75 -12.93
CA THR A 309 -7.21 9.98 -11.51
C THR A 309 -7.28 8.69 -10.68
N SER A 310 -7.96 7.68 -11.18
CA SER A 310 -8.01 6.34 -10.58
C SER A 310 -8.40 5.30 -11.63
N VAL A 311 -7.95 4.05 -11.46
CA VAL A 311 -8.59 2.89 -12.07
C VAL A 311 -9.81 2.55 -11.23
N HIS A 312 -10.99 2.67 -11.83
CA HIS A 312 -12.28 2.49 -11.16
C HIS A 312 -12.92 1.17 -11.56
N ILE A 313 -13.25 0.32 -10.58
CA ILE A 313 -13.85 -1.00 -10.81
C ILE A 313 -15.08 -1.16 -9.92
N GLU A 314 -16.21 -1.52 -10.54
CA GLU A 314 -17.45 -1.83 -9.83
C GLU A 314 -17.75 -3.32 -9.88
N LEU A 315 -18.12 -3.89 -8.73
CA LEU A 315 -18.56 -5.27 -8.59
C LEU A 315 -20.02 -5.27 -8.08
N PRO A 316 -20.95 -5.77 -8.87
CA PRO A 316 -22.37 -5.81 -8.50
C PRO A 316 -22.68 -6.75 -7.34
#